data_ddaa90a23fe9c971d85500772d90c477
#
_entry.id   ddaa90a23fe9c971d85500772d90c477
#
_cell.length_a   1.000
_cell.length_b   1.000
_cell.length_c   1.000
_cell.angle_alpha   90.00
_cell.angle_beta   90.00
_cell.angle_gamma   90.00
#
_symmetry.space_group_name_H-M   'P 1'
#
loop_
_entity.id
_entity.type
_entity.pdbx_description
1 polymer ?
#
loop_
_entity_poly.entity_id
_entity_poly.type
_entity_poly.pdbx_seq_one_letter_code
_entity_poly.pdbx_strand_id
1 'polypeptide(L)'
;DDQTAGRGQRGNTWESECGKNLTFSTVLYPTALEAKEQFHLSMAIAFATVDALENYTDGFSIKWPNDIYWKDKKIAGILIENELEGKFITQSIVGIGLNVNQEVFRSSAPNPVSLIQILGVTINRQELLDRILRGIMASYIFLEKDYKAAVHNLRQLYIRRLYRKE
;
A
#
# COMPACT_ATOMS: atom_id res chain seq x y z
N ASP A 1 -5.52 -15.90 4.39
CA ASP A 1 -5.48 -15.35 5.74
C ASP A 1 -4.32 -15.86 6.61
N ASP A 2 -3.56 -16.85 6.15
CA ASP A 2 -2.38 -17.34 6.82
C ASP A 2 -1.15 -17.21 5.92
N GLN A 3 -0.16 -16.46 6.34
CA GLN A 3 1.07 -16.23 5.61
C GLN A 3 2.26 -16.67 6.46
N THR A 4 2.86 -17.81 6.11
CA THR A 4 3.96 -18.41 6.87
C THR A 4 5.34 -17.88 6.43
N ALA A 5 5.45 -17.26 5.25
CA ALA A 5 6.71 -16.78 4.67
C ALA A 5 6.50 -15.42 3.96
N GLY A 6 5.98 -14.44 4.71
CA GLY A 6 5.75 -13.09 4.20
C GLY A 6 7.05 -12.41 3.74
N ARG A 7 7.06 -11.89 2.52
CA ARG A 7 8.21 -11.19 1.93
C ARG A 7 8.00 -9.68 1.93
N GLY A 8 9.04 -8.95 2.28
CA GLY A 8 9.17 -7.52 2.10
C GLY A 8 10.21 -7.19 1.01
N GLN A 9 10.49 -5.91 0.83
CA GLN A 9 11.54 -5.48 -0.09
C GLN A 9 12.94 -5.92 0.41
N ARG A 10 13.84 -6.21 -0.53
CA ARG A 10 15.28 -6.48 -0.28
C ARG A 10 15.54 -7.59 0.75
N GLY A 11 14.74 -8.65 0.73
CA GLY A 11 14.92 -9.79 1.62
C GLY A 11 14.37 -9.62 3.04
N ASN A 12 13.69 -8.53 3.33
CA ASN A 12 12.97 -8.36 4.58
C ASN A 12 11.78 -9.33 4.67
N THR A 13 11.40 -9.70 5.89
CA THR A 13 10.23 -10.51 6.17
C THR A 13 9.05 -9.65 6.60
N TRP A 14 7.85 -10.16 6.38
CA TRP A 14 6.61 -9.57 6.86
C TRP A 14 5.95 -10.51 7.88
N GLU A 15 5.71 -10.02 9.09
CA GLU A 15 4.99 -10.74 10.14
C GLU A 15 3.48 -10.51 9.99
N SER A 16 2.70 -11.58 10.01
CA SER A 16 1.25 -11.49 10.01
C SER A 16 0.63 -12.64 10.79
N GLU A 17 -0.14 -12.32 11.82
CA GLU A 17 -0.92 -13.31 12.57
C GLU A 17 -2.13 -13.77 11.74
N CYS A 18 -2.36 -15.09 11.72
CA CYS A 18 -3.44 -15.72 10.96
C CYS A 18 -4.80 -15.07 11.29
N GLY A 19 -5.54 -14.67 10.25
CA GLY A 19 -6.89 -14.12 10.37
C GLY A 19 -6.98 -12.72 10.99
N LYS A 20 -5.88 -12.04 11.31
CA LYS A 20 -5.88 -10.74 11.99
C LYS A 20 -5.66 -9.56 11.05
N ASN A 21 -4.87 -9.74 9.99
CA ASN A 21 -4.43 -8.66 9.11
C ASN A 21 -4.97 -8.84 7.69
N LEU A 22 -4.63 -7.89 6.82
CA LEU A 22 -4.79 -8.02 5.38
C LEU A 22 -3.43 -8.28 4.75
N THR A 23 -3.28 -9.46 4.13
CA THR A 23 -2.16 -9.83 3.28
C THR A 23 -2.73 -10.33 1.96
N PHE A 24 -2.64 -9.51 0.92
CA PHE A 24 -3.25 -9.80 -0.37
C PHE A 24 -2.39 -9.30 -1.51
N SER A 25 -2.63 -9.85 -2.69
CA SER A 25 -2.05 -9.36 -3.94
C SER A 25 -3.15 -9.10 -4.95
N THR A 26 -2.93 -8.08 -5.79
CA THR A 26 -3.73 -7.82 -6.98
C THR A 26 -2.83 -7.71 -8.20
N VAL A 27 -3.33 -8.10 -9.35
CA VAL A 27 -2.59 -8.05 -10.62
C VAL A 27 -3.19 -6.95 -11.48
N LEU A 28 -2.31 -6.07 -11.98
CA LEU A 28 -2.65 -4.99 -12.89
C LEU A 28 -1.89 -5.18 -14.20
N TYR A 29 -2.44 -4.68 -15.30
CA TYR A 29 -1.84 -4.77 -16.63
C TYR A 29 -1.63 -3.37 -17.24
N PRO A 30 -0.70 -2.55 -16.68
CA PRO A 30 -0.47 -1.19 -17.13
C PRO A 30 0.36 -1.15 -18.42
N THR A 31 -0.13 -1.76 -19.49
CA THR A 31 0.61 -2.02 -20.73
C THR A 31 1.02 -0.76 -21.50
N ALA A 32 0.43 0.39 -21.20
CA ALA A 32 0.84 1.69 -21.73
C ALA A 32 1.94 2.37 -20.90
N LEU A 33 2.26 1.85 -19.72
CA LEU A 33 3.23 2.43 -18.80
C LEU A 33 4.64 1.95 -19.09
N GLU A 34 5.58 2.89 -19.29
CA GLU A 34 6.99 2.53 -19.43
C GLU A 34 7.61 2.20 -18.06
N ALA A 35 8.59 1.29 -18.04
CA ALA A 35 9.28 0.87 -16.81
C ALA A 35 9.87 2.04 -16.01
N LYS A 36 10.38 3.09 -16.70
CA LYS A 36 10.89 4.31 -16.05
C LYS A 36 9.82 5.10 -15.28
N GLU A 37 8.56 4.85 -15.57
CA GLU A 37 7.38 5.52 -14.99
C GLU A 37 6.68 4.69 -13.91
N GLN A 38 7.23 3.50 -13.58
CA GLN A 38 6.68 2.57 -12.58
C GLN A 38 6.35 3.23 -11.23
N PHE A 39 7.07 4.28 -10.86
CA PHE A 39 6.84 4.99 -9.61
C PHE A 39 5.47 5.66 -9.55
N HIS A 40 4.87 6.03 -10.69
CA HIS A 40 3.51 6.59 -10.72
C HIS A 40 2.46 5.56 -10.29
N LEU A 41 2.66 4.28 -10.65
CA LEU A 41 1.81 3.19 -10.14
C LEU A 41 1.99 3.03 -8.62
N SER A 42 3.23 3.06 -8.15
CA SER A 42 3.54 2.98 -6.71
C SER A 42 2.87 4.12 -5.93
N MET A 43 2.90 5.35 -6.45
CA MET A 43 2.19 6.49 -5.83
C MET A 43 0.68 6.26 -5.76
N ALA A 44 0.07 5.73 -6.83
CA ALA A 44 -1.36 5.45 -6.89
C ALA A 44 -1.79 4.43 -5.83
N ILE A 45 -1.02 3.34 -5.68
CA ILE A 45 -1.28 2.28 -4.70
C ILE A 45 -1.12 2.80 -3.26
N ALA A 46 -0.03 3.51 -3.00
CA ALA A 46 0.22 4.07 -1.67
C ALA A 46 -0.85 5.10 -1.28
N PHE A 47 -1.23 5.98 -2.19
CA PHE A 47 -2.31 6.94 -1.98
C PHE A 47 -3.65 6.25 -1.69
N ALA A 48 -4.05 5.27 -2.50
CA ALA A 48 -5.30 4.52 -2.29
C ALA A 48 -5.34 3.82 -0.93
N THR A 49 -4.20 3.30 -0.47
CA THR A 49 -4.10 2.65 0.84
C THR A 49 -4.26 3.67 1.97
N VAL A 50 -3.58 4.81 1.90
CA VAL A 50 -3.70 5.89 2.91
C VAL A 50 -5.12 6.46 2.92
N ASP A 51 -5.70 6.73 1.77
CA ASP A 51 -7.05 7.28 1.64
C ASP A 51 -8.11 6.37 2.28
N ALA A 52 -7.98 5.05 2.10
CA ALA A 52 -8.83 4.07 2.76
C ALA A 52 -8.67 4.09 4.30
N LEU A 53 -7.44 4.22 4.79
CA LEU A 53 -7.12 4.28 6.22
C LEU A 53 -7.61 5.58 6.88
N GLU A 54 -7.55 6.70 6.17
CA GLU A 54 -8.03 8.02 6.66
C GLU A 54 -9.54 8.05 6.97
N ASN A 55 -10.31 7.04 6.52
CA ASN A 55 -11.71 6.88 6.95
C ASN A 55 -11.86 6.42 8.41
N TYR A 56 -10.80 5.94 9.04
CA TYR A 56 -10.83 5.45 10.42
C TYR A 56 -10.23 6.45 11.41
N THR A 57 -9.15 7.12 11.05
CA THR A 57 -8.49 8.16 11.86
C THR A 57 -7.47 8.91 11.01
N ASP A 58 -7.00 10.04 11.51
CA ASP A 58 -5.93 10.84 10.93
C ASP A 58 -4.53 10.33 11.31
N GLY A 59 -3.50 10.93 10.72
CA GLY A 59 -2.10 10.74 11.11
C GLY A 59 -1.35 9.72 10.26
N PHE A 60 -1.92 9.28 9.12
CA PHE A 60 -1.23 8.41 8.18
C PHE A 60 -0.33 9.21 7.23
N SER A 61 0.79 8.60 6.86
CA SER A 61 1.76 9.17 5.94
C SER A 61 2.44 8.06 5.12
N ILE A 62 3.00 8.46 3.99
CA ILE A 62 3.72 7.56 3.08
C ILE A 62 5.22 7.73 3.34
N LYS A 63 5.88 6.68 3.80
CA LYS A 63 7.33 6.64 3.90
C LYS A 63 7.91 6.00 2.65
N TRP A 64 8.55 6.83 1.84
CA TRP A 64 9.20 6.36 0.62
C TRP A 64 10.18 5.20 0.91
N PRO A 65 10.27 4.17 0.03
CA PRO A 65 9.57 4.06 -1.25
C PRO A 65 8.19 3.38 -1.16
N ASN A 66 7.84 2.65 -0.11
CA ASN A 66 6.73 1.69 -0.15
C ASN A 66 6.05 1.38 1.18
N ASP A 67 6.29 2.17 2.22
CA ASP A 67 5.73 1.94 3.54
C ASP A 67 4.64 2.96 3.89
N ILE A 68 3.63 2.52 4.61
CA ILE A 68 2.63 3.40 5.20
C ILE A 68 2.88 3.46 6.72
N TYR A 69 2.91 4.66 7.23
CA TYR A 69 3.12 4.94 8.64
C TYR A 69 1.88 5.60 9.25
N TRP A 70 1.63 5.30 10.52
CA TRP A 70 0.78 6.09 11.40
C TRP A 70 1.69 6.76 12.42
N LYS A 71 1.77 8.08 12.37
CA LYS A 71 2.80 8.84 13.12
C LYS A 71 4.19 8.26 12.81
N ASP A 72 4.91 7.78 13.82
CA ASP A 72 6.26 7.19 13.67
C ASP A 72 6.28 5.66 13.62
N LYS A 73 5.12 5.00 13.41
CA LYS A 73 4.98 3.55 13.44
C LYS A 73 4.51 3.01 12.09
N LYS A 74 5.10 1.89 11.68
CA LYS A 74 4.74 1.23 10.42
C LYS A 74 3.46 0.43 10.55
N ILE A 75 2.46 0.74 9.73
CA ILE A 75 1.19 0.02 9.68
C ILE A 75 1.06 -0.88 8.45
N ALA A 76 1.66 -0.51 7.32
CA ALA A 76 1.60 -1.29 6.09
C ALA A 76 2.90 -1.24 5.30
N GLY A 77 3.09 -2.28 4.48
CA GLY A 77 4.13 -2.35 3.46
C GLY A 77 3.53 -2.72 2.11
N ILE A 78 4.10 -2.16 1.04
CA ILE A 78 3.68 -2.40 -0.34
C ILE A 78 4.85 -2.98 -1.10
N LEU A 79 4.63 -4.08 -1.83
CA LEU A 79 5.62 -4.70 -2.70
C LEU A 79 5.04 -4.79 -4.11
N ILE A 80 5.70 -4.16 -5.08
CA ILE A 80 5.29 -4.19 -6.49
C ILE A 80 6.38 -4.88 -7.29
N GLU A 81 6.01 -5.95 -7.98
CA GLU A 81 6.87 -6.70 -8.88
C GLU A 81 6.33 -6.55 -10.31
N ASN A 82 7.17 -6.03 -11.21
CA ASN A 82 6.78 -5.75 -12.59
C ASN A 82 7.42 -6.74 -13.55
N GLU A 83 6.64 -7.24 -14.50
CA GLU A 83 7.13 -7.93 -15.68
C GLU A 83 7.23 -6.94 -16.84
N LEU A 84 8.29 -7.05 -17.63
CA LEU A 84 8.58 -6.11 -18.71
C LEU A 84 8.67 -6.82 -20.06
N GLU A 85 8.16 -6.15 -21.09
CA GLU A 85 8.44 -6.49 -22.49
C GLU A 85 9.00 -5.24 -23.18
N GLY A 86 10.29 -5.30 -23.55
CA GLY A 86 11.01 -4.11 -24.00
C GLY A 86 11.05 -3.04 -22.91
N LYS A 87 10.50 -1.87 -23.21
CA LYS A 87 10.44 -0.75 -22.25
C LYS A 87 9.10 -0.63 -21.49
N PHE A 88 8.12 -1.47 -21.80
CA PHE A 88 6.79 -1.40 -21.23
C PHE A 88 6.57 -2.44 -20.14
N ILE A 89 5.70 -2.10 -19.19
CA ILE A 89 5.24 -3.02 -18.15
C ILE A 89 4.09 -3.84 -18.71
N THR A 90 4.25 -5.16 -18.77
CA THR A 90 3.18 -6.07 -19.20
C THR A 90 2.26 -6.47 -18.06
N GLN A 91 2.83 -6.62 -16.87
CA GLN A 91 2.10 -7.03 -15.68
C GLN A 91 2.75 -6.43 -14.43
N SER A 92 1.92 -6.04 -13.47
CA SER A 92 2.35 -5.62 -12.13
C SER A 92 1.62 -6.46 -11.09
N ILE A 93 2.38 -7.16 -10.25
CA ILE A 93 1.86 -7.86 -9.08
C ILE A 93 2.05 -6.95 -7.89
N VAL A 94 0.95 -6.49 -7.30
CA VAL A 94 0.92 -5.56 -6.18
C VAL A 94 0.56 -6.32 -4.91
N GLY A 95 1.54 -6.55 -4.04
CA GLY A 95 1.34 -7.12 -2.71
C GLY A 95 1.19 -6.03 -1.66
N ILE A 96 0.22 -6.16 -0.78
CA ILE A 96 0.00 -5.26 0.36
C ILE A 96 -0.12 -6.08 1.63
N GLY A 97 0.73 -5.79 2.61
CA GLY A 97 0.59 -6.24 3.98
C GLY A 97 0.15 -5.08 4.86
N LEU A 98 -0.99 -5.22 5.53
CA LEU A 98 -1.57 -4.18 6.38
C LEU A 98 -1.96 -4.77 7.73
N ASN A 99 -1.41 -4.20 8.79
CA ASN A 99 -1.71 -4.58 10.16
C ASN A 99 -3.08 -4.05 10.58
N VAL A 100 -4.04 -4.93 10.82
CA VAL A 100 -5.42 -4.54 11.12
C VAL A 100 -5.80 -4.86 12.57
N ASN A 101 -5.96 -6.15 12.89
CA ASN A 101 -6.44 -6.61 14.19
C ASN A 101 -5.38 -7.40 14.99
N GLN A 102 -4.12 -7.37 14.59
CA GLN A 102 -3.03 -7.97 15.35
C GLN A 102 -2.67 -7.06 16.53
N GLU A 103 -2.68 -7.62 17.74
CA GLU A 103 -2.43 -6.86 18.96
C GLU A 103 -0.96 -6.94 19.41
N VAL A 104 -0.29 -8.04 19.11
CA VAL A 104 1.08 -8.32 19.56
C VAL A 104 1.99 -8.61 18.37
N PHE A 105 3.10 -7.87 18.26
CA PHE A 105 4.16 -8.11 17.28
C PHE A 105 5.37 -8.73 17.94
N ARG A 106 5.92 -9.80 17.36
CA ARG A 106 7.01 -10.60 17.92
C ARG A 106 8.28 -10.57 17.08
N SER A 107 8.20 -10.06 15.85
CA SER A 107 9.36 -9.93 14.97
C SER A 107 10.26 -8.77 15.39
N SER A 108 11.47 -8.75 14.82
CA SER A 108 12.41 -7.62 14.96
C SER A 108 12.06 -6.38 14.13
N ALA A 109 10.86 -6.35 13.51
CA ALA A 109 10.43 -5.20 12.72
C ALA A 109 10.38 -3.93 13.60
N PRO A 110 10.99 -2.82 13.16
CA PRO A 110 10.98 -1.62 13.96
C PRO A 110 9.60 -0.97 13.98
N ASN A 111 9.11 -0.64 15.17
CA ASN A 111 7.90 0.16 15.40
C ASN A 111 6.64 -0.26 14.62
N PRO A 112 6.23 -1.55 14.62
CA PRO A 112 4.96 -1.93 14.00
C PRO A 112 3.78 -1.40 14.79
N VAL A 113 2.66 -1.15 14.09
CA VAL A 113 1.38 -0.79 14.69
C VAL A 113 0.24 -1.38 13.86
N SER A 114 -0.90 -1.62 14.49
CA SER A 114 -2.13 -2.06 13.84
C SER A 114 -3.30 -1.11 14.10
N LEU A 115 -4.36 -1.20 13.30
CA LEU A 115 -5.56 -0.38 13.51
C LEU A 115 -6.22 -0.64 14.87
N ILE A 116 -6.26 -1.90 15.33
CA ILE A 116 -6.85 -2.20 16.65
C ILE A 116 -6.06 -1.54 17.78
N GLN A 117 -4.73 -1.46 17.68
CA GLN A 117 -3.91 -0.76 18.67
C GLN A 117 -4.13 0.76 18.66
N ILE A 118 -4.48 1.33 17.51
CA ILE A 118 -4.75 2.75 17.35
C ILE A 118 -6.16 3.12 17.87
N LEU A 119 -7.15 2.29 17.52
CA LEU A 119 -8.58 2.60 17.68
C LEU A 119 -9.21 1.93 18.91
N GLY A 120 -8.61 0.84 19.42
CA GLY A 120 -9.15 0.06 20.52
C GLY A 120 -10.38 -0.80 20.18
N VAL A 121 -10.71 -0.95 18.88
CA VAL A 121 -11.85 -1.72 18.41
C VAL A 121 -11.45 -2.61 17.23
N THR A 122 -12.09 -3.76 17.11
CA THR A 122 -11.89 -4.68 15.98
C THR A 122 -12.44 -4.07 14.69
N ILE A 123 -11.67 -4.14 13.63
CA ILE A 123 -12.02 -3.60 12.31
C ILE A 123 -12.51 -4.73 11.40
N ASN A 124 -13.57 -4.45 10.63
CA ASN A 124 -14.02 -5.33 9.57
C ASN A 124 -13.00 -5.32 8.42
N ARG A 125 -12.20 -6.41 8.32
CA ARG A 125 -11.13 -6.54 7.33
C ARG A 125 -11.66 -6.54 5.89
N GLN A 126 -12.84 -7.14 5.66
CA GLN A 126 -13.42 -7.20 4.31
C GLN A 126 -13.85 -5.80 3.83
N GLU A 127 -14.45 -5.02 4.68
CA GLU A 127 -14.84 -3.64 4.34
C GLU A 127 -13.60 -2.78 4.02
N LEU A 128 -12.54 -2.91 4.81
CA LEU A 128 -11.28 -2.21 4.57
C LEU A 128 -10.63 -2.65 3.26
N LEU A 129 -10.60 -3.95 2.97
CA LEU A 129 -10.09 -4.50 1.70
C LEU A 129 -10.86 -3.92 0.51
N ASP A 130 -12.19 -3.92 0.57
CA ASP A 130 -13.04 -3.38 -0.49
C ASP A 130 -12.77 -1.90 -0.76
N ARG A 131 -12.55 -1.10 0.30
CA ARG A 131 -12.17 0.32 0.16
C ARG A 131 -10.83 0.49 -0.53
N ILE A 132 -9.82 -0.27 -0.12
CA ILE A 132 -8.48 -0.23 -0.73
C ILE A 132 -8.56 -0.61 -2.22
N LEU A 133 -9.22 -1.72 -2.54
CA LEU A 133 -9.34 -2.20 -3.92
C LEU A 133 -10.09 -1.21 -4.82
N ARG A 134 -11.16 -0.57 -4.34
CA ARG A 134 -11.87 0.49 -5.08
C ARG A 134 -10.97 1.69 -5.33
N GLY A 135 -10.19 2.12 -4.34
CA GLY A 135 -9.24 3.23 -4.47
C GLY A 135 -8.13 2.92 -5.47
N ILE A 136 -7.56 1.70 -5.42
CA ILE A 136 -6.57 1.24 -6.39
C ILE A 136 -7.15 1.25 -7.80
N MET A 137 -8.34 0.67 -7.99
CA MET A 137 -8.99 0.61 -9.29
C MET A 137 -9.31 2.00 -9.84
N ALA A 138 -9.81 2.92 -9.02
CA ALA A 138 -10.10 4.30 -9.43
C ALA A 138 -8.83 5.03 -9.89
N SER A 139 -7.74 4.92 -9.13
CA SER A 139 -6.45 5.53 -9.48
C SER A 139 -5.84 4.91 -10.73
N TYR A 140 -5.96 3.60 -10.88
CA TYR A 140 -5.47 2.86 -12.04
C TYR A 140 -6.24 3.24 -13.32
N ILE A 141 -7.56 3.28 -13.27
CA ILE A 141 -8.40 3.72 -14.40
C ILE A 141 -8.09 5.16 -14.79
N PHE A 142 -7.84 6.04 -13.82
CA PHE A 142 -7.46 7.42 -14.11
C PHE A 142 -6.11 7.52 -14.82
N LEU A 143 -5.10 6.73 -14.38
CA LEU A 143 -3.82 6.62 -15.08
C LEU A 143 -3.96 6.14 -16.52
N GLU A 144 -4.85 5.20 -16.79
CA GLU A 144 -5.11 4.66 -18.13
C GLU A 144 -5.85 5.67 -19.04
N LYS A 145 -6.78 6.44 -18.48
CA LYS A 145 -7.63 7.35 -19.27
C LYS A 145 -6.98 8.72 -19.54
N ASP A 146 -6.32 9.30 -18.56
CA ASP A 146 -5.66 10.60 -18.67
C ASP A 146 -4.38 10.62 -17.85
N TYR A 147 -3.33 10.04 -18.40
CA TYR A 147 -2.06 9.86 -17.71
C TYR A 147 -1.46 11.17 -17.17
N LYS A 148 -1.49 12.26 -17.98
CA LYS A 148 -0.89 13.54 -17.57
C LYS A 148 -1.62 14.15 -16.38
N ALA A 149 -2.95 14.20 -16.44
CA ALA A 149 -3.78 14.74 -15.36
C ALA A 149 -3.67 13.85 -14.11
N ALA A 150 -3.69 12.51 -14.27
CA ALA A 150 -3.55 11.55 -13.18
C ALA A 150 -2.20 11.71 -12.47
N VAL A 151 -1.09 11.77 -13.20
CA VAL A 151 0.26 11.95 -12.63
C VAL A 151 0.39 13.28 -11.90
N HIS A 152 -0.14 14.36 -12.49
CA HIS A 152 -0.12 15.68 -11.84
C HIS A 152 -0.86 15.62 -10.48
N ASN A 153 -2.06 15.09 -10.46
CA ASN A 153 -2.88 14.96 -9.26
C ASN A 153 -2.23 14.04 -8.21
N LEU A 154 -1.80 12.84 -8.63
CA LEU A 154 -1.13 11.88 -7.74
C LEU A 154 0.12 12.45 -7.09
N ARG A 155 0.95 13.20 -7.83
CA ARG A 155 2.14 13.86 -7.26
C ARG A 155 1.76 14.84 -6.16
N GLN A 156 0.73 15.66 -6.36
CA GLN A 156 0.27 16.61 -5.35
C GLN A 156 -0.23 15.90 -4.09
N LEU A 157 -1.06 14.87 -4.25
CA LEU A 157 -1.62 14.09 -3.17
C LEU A 157 -0.54 13.30 -2.41
N TYR A 158 0.38 12.68 -3.14
CA TYR A 158 1.50 11.92 -2.58
C TYR A 158 2.44 12.82 -1.76
N ILE A 159 2.85 13.97 -2.31
CA ILE A 159 3.73 14.92 -1.63
C ILE A 159 3.11 15.42 -0.32
N ARG A 160 1.80 15.67 -0.29
CA ARG A 160 1.10 16.13 0.93
C ARG A 160 1.13 15.09 2.05
N ARG A 161 1.27 13.82 1.71
CA ARG A 161 1.24 12.70 2.65
C ARG A 161 2.62 12.09 2.91
N LEU A 162 3.70 12.69 2.43
CA LEU A 162 5.04 12.19 2.70
C LEU A 162 5.38 12.27 4.18
N TYR A 163 5.93 11.16 4.70
CA TYR A 163 6.45 11.07 6.05
C TYR A 163 7.65 12.02 6.22
N ARG A 164 7.65 12.83 7.28
CA ARG A 164 8.73 13.80 7.60
C ARG A 164 9.11 14.67 6.40
N LYS A 165 8.11 15.21 5.73
CA LYS A 165 8.33 16.25 4.73
C LYS A 165 8.81 17.50 5.43
N GLU A 166 10.07 17.86 5.20
CA GLU A 166 10.64 19.16 5.56
C GLU A 166 10.24 20.25 4.55
#